data_d99285f37352b6164684dda02167fa5f
#
_entry.id   d99285f37352b6164684dda02167fa5f
#
_cell.length_a   1.000
_cell.length_b   1.000
_cell.length_c   1.000
_cell.angle_alpha   90.00
_cell.angle_beta   90.00
_cell.angle_gamma   90.00
#
_symmetry.space_group_name_H-M   'P 1'
#
loop_
_entity.id
_entity.type
_entity.pdbx_description
1 polymer ?
#
loop_
_entity_poly.entity_id
_entity_poly.type
_entity_poly.pdbx_seq_one_letter_code
_entity_poly.pdbx_strand_id
1 'polypeptide(L)'
;MSDLKTFRPGGARVVAYVVAVIMLVLTAAIAFALPDEIYFTTAETITLWIIIVAVLALLHGVGRSYVRATDEGVEVLNGYRRHSVPWSDIKGFAMNSGAPWPTLVTHDDERVNLFGIQGSDGRYAREAVAYLRGRLS
;
A
#
# COMPACT_ATOMS: atom_id res chain seq x y z
N MET A 1 11.17 -25.43 -8.71
CA MET A 1 11.49 -24.00 -8.60
C MET A 1 10.22 -23.18 -8.49
N SER A 2 10.08 -22.43 -7.46
CA SER A 2 8.86 -21.67 -7.26
C SER A 2 8.76 -20.51 -8.24
N ASP A 3 7.58 -20.30 -8.78
CA ASP A 3 7.29 -19.18 -9.66
C ASP A 3 6.83 -17.98 -8.82
N LEU A 4 7.71 -17.56 -7.92
CA LEU A 4 7.43 -16.41 -7.08
C LEU A 4 7.26 -15.16 -7.93
N LYS A 5 6.11 -14.52 -7.81
CA LYS A 5 5.86 -13.28 -8.50
C LYS A 5 5.26 -12.29 -7.51
N THR A 6 5.89 -11.12 -7.41
CA THR A 6 5.49 -10.08 -6.46
C THR A 6 4.96 -8.88 -7.22
N PHE A 7 3.80 -8.40 -6.82
CA PHE A 7 3.18 -7.20 -7.37
C PHE A 7 3.24 -6.09 -6.33
N ARG A 8 3.67 -4.92 -6.75
CA ARG A 8 3.78 -3.74 -5.90
C ARG A 8 3.01 -2.58 -6.52
N PRO A 9 2.47 -1.65 -5.70
CA PRO A 9 1.70 -0.52 -6.24
C PRO A 9 2.65 0.54 -6.77
N GLY A 10 3.20 0.33 -7.96
CA GLY A 10 4.27 1.16 -8.53
C GLY A 10 3.99 2.66 -8.48
N GLY A 11 2.84 3.09 -9.04
CA GLY A 11 2.46 4.48 -9.04
C GLY A 11 2.20 5.04 -7.65
N ALA A 12 1.40 4.34 -6.86
CA ALA A 12 1.08 4.76 -5.50
C ALA A 12 2.33 4.79 -4.61
N ARG A 13 3.25 3.86 -4.81
CA ARG A 13 4.51 3.81 -4.07
C ARG A 13 5.36 5.03 -4.34
N VAL A 14 5.53 5.41 -5.62
CA VAL A 14 6.29 6.59 -6.00
C VAL A 14 5.66 7.84 -5.42
N VAL A 15 4.35 8.00 -5.59
CA VAL A 15 3.62 9.16 -5.06
C VAL A 15 3.77 9.25 -3.54
N ALA A 16 3.62 8.13 -2.82
CA ALA A 16 3.73 8.13 -1.37
C ALA A 16 5.10 8.64 -0.90
N TYR A 17 6.19 8.14 -1.49
CA TYR A 17 7.52 8.57 -1.07
C TYR A 17 7.86 9.99 -1.53
N VAL A 18 7.39 10.41 -2.70
CA VAL A 18 7.57 11.80 -3.16
C VAL A 18 6.84 12.75 -2.22
N VAL A 19 5.60 12.44 -1.84
CA VAL A 19 4.83 13.26 -0.89
C VAL A 19 5.54 13.31 0.46
N ALA A 20 6.08 12.19 0.93
CA ALA A 20 6.82 12.15 2.19
C ALA A 20 8.02 13.10 2.16
N VAL A 21 8.80 13.06 1.08
CA VAL A 21 9.98 13.93 0.92
C VAL A 21 9.55 15.40 0.85
N ILE A 22 8.53 15.71 0.06
CA ILE A 22 8.03 17.09 -0.07
C ILE A 22 7.56 17.60 1.29
N MET A 23 6.82 16.80 2.04
CA MET A 23 6.33 17.18 3.36
C MET A 23 7.49 17.50 4.30
N LEU A 24 8.53 16.68 4.31
CA LEU A 24 9.70 16.92 5.17
C LEU A 24 10.48 18.16 4.76
N VAL A 25 10.67 18.36 3.45
CA VAL A 25 11.36 19.55 2.93
C VAL A 25 10.59 20.82 3.26
N LEU A 26 9.28 20.82 3.05
CA LEU A 26 8.44 21.98 3.38
C LEU A 26 8.41 22.26 4.87
N THR A 27 8.37 21.23 5.70
CA THR A 27 8.40 21.39 7.16
C THR A 27 9.71 22.05 7.59
N ALA A 28 10.84 21.58 7.04
CA ALA A 28 12.14 22.17 7.33
C ALA A 28 12.24 23.62 6.84
N ALA A 29 11.77 23.88 5.62
CA ALA A 29 11.80 25.23 5.04
C ALA A 29 10.98 26.22 5.89
N ILE A 30 9.79 25.82 6.32
CA ILE A 30 8.93 26.65 7.16
C ILE A 30 9.63 26.91 8.52
N ALA A 31 10.21 25.87 9.10
CA ALA A 31 10.89 26.00 10.39
C ALA A 31 12.03 27.02 10.34
N PHE A 32 12.81 27.05 9.24
CA PHE A 32 13.89 28.02 9.06
C PHE A 32 13.42 29.40 8.66
N ALA A 33 12.23 29.52 8.06
CA ALA A 33 11.71 30.79 7.54
C ALA A 33 10.85 31.55 8.55
N LEU A 34 10.45 30.93 9.66
CA LEU A 34 9.58 31.58 10.64
C LEU A 34 10.29 32.74 11.32
N PRO A 35 9.64 33.92 11.44
CA PRO A 35 10.16 35.03 12.24
C PRO A 35 10.29 34.64 13.71
N ASP A 36 11.23 35.28 14.41
CA ASP A 36 11.49 35.02 15.83
C ASP A 36 10.28 35.26 16.72
N GLU A 37 9.36 36.15 16.28
CA GLU A 37 8.15 36.45 17.01
C GLU A 37 7.12 35.32 16.99
N ILE A 38 7.25 34.38 16.03
CA ILE A 38 6.36 33.22 15.90
C ILE A 38 7.10 32.01 16.46
N TYR A 39 6.54 31.43 17.51
CA TYR A 39 7.11 30.24 18.11
C TYR A 39 5.99 29.28 18.51
N PHE A 40 6.34 28.01 18.53
CA PHE A 40 5.42 26.97 18.98
C PHE A 40 5.68 26.63 20.44
N THR A 41 4.63 26.41 21.21
CA THR A 41 4.75 25.88 22.56
C THR A 41 5.27 24.44 22.47
N THR A 42 5.73 23.91 23.60
CA THR A 42 6.18 22.50 23.66
C THR A 42 5.06 21.57 23.25
N ALA A 43 3.82 21.81 23.73
CA ALA A 43 2.67 20.97 23.39
C ALA A 43 2.38 21.00 21.89
N GLU A 44 2.43 22.18 21.27
CA GLU A 44 2.20 22.33 19.83
C GLU A 44 3.27 21.61 19.02
N THR A 45 4.51 21.73 19.44
CA THR A 45 5.64 21.04 18.77
C THR A 45 5.48 19.53 18.84
N ILE A 46 5.15 18.99 20.00
CA ILE A 46 4.92 17.56 20.17
C ILE A 46 3.77 17.09 19.29
N THR A 47 2.66 17.82 19.30
CA THR A 47 1.50 17.48 18.47
C THR A 47 1.85 17.46 16.99
N LEU A 48 2.59 18.46 16.52
CA LEU A 48 3.03 18.54 15.12
C LEU A 48 3.87 17.32 14.73
N TRP A 49 4.83 16.95 15.56
CA TRP A 49 5.69 15.80 15.28
C TRP A 49 4.91 14.48 15.31
N ILE A 50 3.94 14.34 16.22
CA ILE A 50 3.06 13.16 16.23
C ILE A 50 2.31 13.05 14.91
N ILE A 51 1.76 14.16 14.41
CA ILE A 51 1.03 14.16 13.13
C ILE A 51 1.97 13.81 11.98
N ILE A 52 3.16 14.40 11.93
CA ILE A 52 4.14 14.14 10.87
C ILE A 52 4.52 12.67 10.86
N VAL A 53 4.85 12.10 12.01
CA VAL A 53 5.23 10.69 12.12
C VAL A 53 4.08 9.78 11.70
N ALA A 54 2.83 10.11 12.11
CA ALA A 54 1.66 9.33 11.73
C ALA A 54 1.46 9.33 10.21
N VAL A 55 1.59 10.50 9.57
CA VAL A 55 1.45 10.61 8.11
C VAL A 55 2.56 9.85 7.41
N LEU A 56 3.81 9.97 7.88
CA LEU A 56 4.93 9.22 7.30
C LEU A 56 4.71 7.72 7.42
N ALA A 57 4.19 7.25 8.56
CA ALA A 57 3.89 5.84 8.75
C ALA A 57 2.82 5.36 7.76
N LEU A 58 1.77 6.15 7.52
CA LEU A 58 0.74 5.81 6.55
C LEU A 58 1.31 5.75 5.12
N LEU A 59 2.12 6.73 4.75
CA LEU A 59 2.75 6.76 3.43
C LEU A 59 3.68 5.57 3.23
N HIS A 60 4.47 5.24 4.24
CA HIS A 60 5.34 4.07 4.18
C HIS A 60 4.53 2.78 4.08
N GLY A 61 3.38 2.71 4.78
CA GLY A 61 2.48 1.57 4.68
C GLY A 61 2.02 1.32 3.25
N VAL A 62 1.68 2.40 2.52
CA VAL A 62 1.31 2.30 1.11
C VAL A 62 2.51 1.77 0.31
N GLY A 63 3.69 2.35 0.52
CA GLY A 63 4.88 2.00 -0.25
C GLY A 63 5.36 0.58 -0.02
N ARG A 64 5.14 0.02 1.16
CA ARG A 64 5.60 -1.33 1.49
C ARG A 64 4.61 -2.43 1.12
N SER A 65 3.39 -2.09 0.72
CA SER A 65 2.36 -3.08 0.37
C SER A 65 2.78 -3.94 -0.82
N TYR A 66 2.40 -5.20 -0.80
CA TYR A 66 2.65 -6.11 -1.93
C TYR A 66 1.65 -7.26 -1.94
N VAL A 67 1.59 -7.92 -3.10
CA VAL A 67 0.89 -9.19 -3.27
C VAL A 67 1.89 -10.15 -3.91
N ARG A 68 2.13 -11.27 -3.27
CA ARG A 68 3.10 -12.25 -3.74
C ARG A 68 2.43 -13.59 -3.99
N ALA A 69 2.56 -14.09 -5.21
CA ALA A 69 2.11 -15.42 -5.57
C ALA A 69 3.25 -16.41 -5.29
N THR A 70 2.98 -17.42 -4.49
CA THR A 70 3.93 -18.48 -4.17
C THR A 70 3.36 -19.81 -4.61
N ASP A 71 4.16 -20.88 -4.48
CA ASP A 71 3.68 -22.24 -4.79
C ASP A 71 2.57 -22.67 -3.83
N GLU A 72 2.58 -22.15 -2.62
CA GLU A 72 1.64 -22.53 -1.56
C GLU A 72 0.37 -21.70 -1.55
N GLY A 73 0.42 -20.46 -2.00
CA GLY A 73 -0.70 -19.57 -1.96
C GLY A 73 -0.34 -18.13 -2.26
N VAL A 74 -1.13 -17.22 -1.76
CA VAL A 74 -0.93 -15.78 -1.94
C VAL A 74 -0.58 -15.17 -0.60
N GLU A 75 0.55 -14.46 -0.57
CA GLU A 75 0.96 -13.66 0.57
C GLU A 75 0.60 -12.20 0.28
N VAL A 76 -0.08 -11.56 1.22
CA VAL A 76 -0.54 -10.19 1.06
C VAL A 76 0.00 -9.35 2.20
N LEU A 77 0.61 -8.24 1.86
CA LEU A 77 0.97 -7.22 2.83
C LEU A 77 0.20 -5.94 2.48
N ASN A 78 -0.78 -5.62 3.30
CA ASN A 78 -1.59 -4.40 3.18
C ASN A 78 -1.09 -3.41 4.23
N GLY A 79 -0.11 -2.59 3.85
CA GLY A 79 0.53 -1.70 4.81
C GLY A 79 1.27 -2.47 5.88
N TYR A 80 0.66 -2.57 7.06
CA TYR A 80 1.26 -3.27 8.21
C TYR A 80 0.55 -4.57 8.56
N ARG A 81 -0.46 -4.96 7.79
CA ARG A 81 -1.22 -6.20 8.02
C ARG A 81 -0.83 -7.25 7.00
N ARG A 82 -0.50 -8.43 7.51
CA ARG A 82 -0.13 -9.57 6.66
C ARG A 82 -1.28 -10.56 6.58
N HIS A 83 -1.44 -11.13 5.38
CA HIS A 83 -2.38 -12.22 5.15
C HIS A 83 -1.64 -13.28 4.34
N SER A 84 -1.95 -14.53 4.60
CA SER A 84 -1.41 -15.64 3.81
C SER A 84 -2.57 -16.61 3.56
N VAL A 85 -2.92 -16.82 2.30
CA VAL A 85 -4.07 -17.63 1.92
C VAL A 85 -3.62 -18.72 0.97
N PRO A 86 -3.77 -20.01 1.35
CA PRO A 86 -3.43 -21.12 0.44
C PRO A 86 -4.30 -21.10 -0.80
N TRP A 87 -3.75 -21.53 -1.93
CA TRP A 87 -4.51 -21.59 -3.18
C TRP A 87 -5.83 -22.36 -3.05
N SER A 88 -5.82 -23.43 -2.23
CA SER A 88 -7.02 -24.24 -2.01
C SER A 88 -8.16 -23.50 -1.32
N ASP A 89 -7.85 -22.45 -0.58
CA ASP A 89 -8.86 -21.63 0.12
C ASP A 89 -9.39 -20.49 -0.74
N ILE A 90 -8.77 -20.24 -1.88
CA ILE A 90 -9.12 -19.09 -2.72
C ILE A 90 -10.22 -19.45 -3.69
N LYS A 91 -11.36 -18.78 -3.57
CA LYS A 91 -12.49 -18.92 -4.49
C LYS A 91 -12.23 -18.13 -5.78
N GLY A 92 -11.67 -16.95 -5.68
CA GLY A 92 -11.39 -16.11 -6.83
C GLY A 92 -10.84 -14.75 -6.46
N PHE A 93 -10.59 -13.97 -7.49
CA PHE A 93 -10.16 -12.60 -7.37
C PHE A 93 -11.18 -11.72 -8.07
N ALA A 94 -11.66 -10.69 -7.37
CA ALA A 94 -12.66 -9.77 -7.90
C ALA A 94 -12.02 -8.41 -8.14
N MET A 95 -12.25 -7.85 -9.32
CA MET A 95 -11.88 -6.47 -9.60
C MET A 95 -12.91 -5.87 -10.55
N ASN A 96 -13.80 -5.08 -9.98
CA ASN A 96 -14.85 -4.42 -10.74
C ASN A 96 -14.30 -3.18 -11.43
N SER A 97 -14.98 -2.77 -12.51
CA SER A 97 -14.64 -1.51 -13.18
C SER A 97 -14.71 -0.36 -12.17
N GLY A 98 -13.66 0.43 -12.12
CA GLY A 98 -13.57 1.55 -11.19
C GLY A 98 -13.13 1.19 -9.77
N ALA A 99 -12.91 -0.09 -9.48
CA ALA A 99 -12.41 -0.49 -8.17
C ALA A 99 -10.95 0.01 -8.00
N PRO A 100 -10.61 0.55 -6.82
CA PRO A 100 -9.24 1.05 -6.60
C PRO A 100 -8.21 -0.08 -6.47
N TRP A 101 -8.63 -1.28 -6.07
CA TRP A 101 -7.78 -2.47 -5.96
C TRP A 101 -8.64 -3.72 -6.07
N PRO A 102 -8.03 -4.87 -6.43
CA PRO A 102 -8.75 -6.14 -6.46
C PRO A 102 -8.94 -6.70 -5.06
N THR A 103 -9.83 -7.68 -4.95
CA THR A 103 -10.12 -8.37 -3.70
C THR A 103 -9.97 -9.86 -3.91
N LEU A 104 -9.24 -10.52 -3.02
CA LEU A 104 -9.17 -11.97 -2.94
C LEU A 104 -10.37 -12.46 -2.14
N VAL A 105 -11.11 -13.42 -2.67
CA VAL A 105 -12.29 -13.99 -2.02
C VAL A 105 -12.01 -15.45 -1.70
N THR A 106 -12.22 -15.84 -0.44
CA THR A 106 -12.04 -17.23 -0.01
C THR A 106 -13.32 -18.03 -0.20
N HIS A 107 -13.22 -19.36 -0.06
CA HIS A 107 -14.40 -20.22 -0.13
C HIS A 107 -15.37 -19.98 1.01
N ASP A 108 -14.90 -19.40 2.11
CA ASP A 108 -15.74 -18.99 3.25
C ASP A 108 -16.32 -17.59 3.05
N ASP A 109 -16.18 -17.01 1.86
CA ASP A 109 -16.61 -15.66 1.51
C ASP A 109 -15.93 -14.54 2.29
N GLU A 110 -14.80 -14.84 2.92
CA GLU A 110 -13.95 -13.79 3.48
C GLU A 110 -13.26 -13.03 2.36
N ARG A 111 -13.04 -11.76 2.57
CA ARG A 111 -12.44 -10.87 1.58
C ARG A 111 -11.15 -10.28 2.10
N VAL A 112 -10.11 -10.36 1.27
CA VAL A 112 -8.80 -9.74 1.55
C VAL A 112 -8.52 -8.74 0.45
N ASN A 113 -8.38 -7.48 0.81
CA ASN A 113 -8.03 -6.44 -0.16
C ASN A 113 -6.57 -6.59 -0.58
N LEU A 114 -6.29 -6.34 -1.85
CA LEU A 114 -4.95 -6.49 -2.40
C LEU A 114 -4.37 -5.12 -2.73
N PHE A 115 -3.96 -4.38 -1.70
CA PHE A 115 -3.46 -3.02 -1.87
C PHE A 115 -2.17 -2.95 -2.70
N GLY A 116 -1.43 -4.05 -2.80
CA GLY A 116 -0.24 -4.11 -3.63
C GLY A 116 -0.53 -4.02 -5.12
N ILE A 117 -1.79 -4.19 -5.52
CA ILE A 117 -2.23 -4.04 -6.92
C ILE A 117 -3.21 -2.89 -6.95
N GLN A 118 -2.84 -1.79 -7.61
CA GLN A 118 -3.67 -0.59 -7.65
C GLN A 118 -4.28 -0.42 -9.04
N GLY A 119 -5.59 -0.16 -9.08
CA GLY A 119 -6.30 0.05 -10.35
C GLY A 119 -5.70 1.19 -11.17
N SER A 120 -5.13 2.19 -10.51
CA SER A 120 -4.46 3.31 -11.17
C SER A 120 -3.23 2.91 -11.98
N ASP A 121 -2.66 1.73 -11.75
CA ASP A 121 -1.52 1.22 -12.53
C ASP A 121 -1.96 0.62 -13.88
N GLY A 122 -3.26 0.63 -14.18
CA GLY A 122 -3.80 0.27 -15.49
C GLY A 122 -3.46 -1.14 -15.94
N ARG A 123 -2.70 -1.24 -17.04
CA ARG A 123 -2.34 -2.55 -17.59
C ARG A 123 -1.64 -3.45 -16.58
N TYR A 124 -0.75 -2.90 -15.79
CA TYR A 124 -0.02 -3.66 -14.75
C TYR A 124 -1.01 -4.33 -13.79
N ALA A 125 -2.02 -3.59 -13.35
CA ALA A 125 -3.04 -4.14 -12.44
C ALA A 125 -3.86 -5.24 -13.12
N ARG A 126 -4.27 -5.03 -14.37
CA ARG A 126 -5.04 -6.05 -15.12
C ARG A 126 -4.23 -7.32 -15.34
N GLU A 127 -2.97 -7.18 -15.69
CA GLU A 127 -2.07 -8.33 -15.89
C GLU A 127 -1.83 -9.07 -14.58
N ALA A 128 -1.69 -8.34 -13.47
CA ALA A 128 -1.52 -8.95 -12.16
C ALA A 128 -2.74 -9.81 -11.78
N VAL A 129 -3.95 -9.28 -11.94
CA VAL A 129 -5.17 -10.01 -11.64
C VAL A 129 -5.32 -11.23 -12.56
N ALA A 130 -5.01 -11.07 -13.84
CA ALA A 130 -5.07 -12.18 -14.81
C ALA A 130 -4.08 -13.28 -14.43
N TYR A 131 -2.89 -12.91 -14.01
CA TYR A 131 -1.88 -13.87 -13.55
C TYR A 131 -2.38 -14.67 -12.35
N LEU A 132 -2.93 -13.97 -11.36
CA LEU A 132 -3.44 -14.63 -10.15
C LEU A 132 -4.60 -15.55 -10.47
N ARG A 133 -5.51 -15.13 -11.33
CA ARG A 133 -6.64 -15.97 -11.77
C ARG A 133 -6.15 -17.21 -12.51
N GLY A 134 -5.10 -17.07 -13.30
CA GLY A 134 -4.50 -18.19 -14.03
C GLY A 134 -3.92 -19.26 -13.12
N ARG A 135 -3.45 -18.87 -11.94
CA ARG A 135 -2.89 -19.80 -10.98
C ARG A 135 -3.95 -20.65 -10.28
N LEU A 136 -5.22 -20.26 -10.34
CA LEU A 136 -6.32 -21.03 -9.75
C LEU A 136 -6.77 -22.19 -10.63
N SER A 137 -6.42 -22.18 -11.88
CA SER A 137 -6.84 -23.22 -12.85
C SER A 137 -5.98 -24.44 -12.81
#